data_40d81084eb80f2da79bd87be2cc9ca1b
#
_entry.id   40d81084eb80f2da79bd87be2cc9ca1b
#
_cell.length_a   1.000
_cell.length_b   1.000
_cell.length_c   1.000
_cell.angle_alpha   90.00
_cell.angle_beta   90.00
_cell.angle_gamma   90.00
#
_symmetry.space_group_name_H-M   'P 1'
#
loop_
_entity.id
_entity.type
_entity.pdbx_description
1 polymer ?
#
loop_
_entity_poly.entity_id
_entity_poly.type
_entity_poly.pdbx_seq_one_letter_code
_entity_poly.pdbx_strand_id
1 'polypeptide(L)'
;MSEGTKNSRMGIMRDLGYRVPSPNTAQRAVWKVSASRPGSWLFARSVHHVDKALLAASHGRVTSAGLLAGIPVLTITTTGARTNAPRTVPLLGVPYGDDIAIIGTRFGQPGTPGWYYNLRADPRAQVTYRNTTVRAAAREAGDEERPVIWAAARTIYAGYEAYARRITGRKIRIMVLSTAAD
;
A
#
# COMPACT_ATOMS: atom_id res chain seq x y z
N MET A 1 26.77 -31.69 12.25
CA MET A 1 25.79 -31.62 11.16
C MET A 1 24.45 -31.27 11.79
N SER A 2 24.14 -30.00 11.77
CA SER A 2 22.86 -29.48 12.26
C SER A 2 22.21 -28.78 11.08
N GLU A 3 21.32 -29.47 10.38
CA GLU A 3 20.48 -28.87 9.36
C GLU A 3 19.46 -27.95 10.08
N GLY A 4 19.75 -26.67 10.02
CA GLY A 4 18.81 -25.65 10.44
C GLY A 4 17.53 -25.80 9.63
N THR A 5 16.48 -26.26 10.26
CA THR A 5 15.10 -26.26 9.73
C THR A 5 14.78 -24.86 9.26
N LYS A 6 14.84 -24.67 7.95
CA LYS A 6 14.39 -23.45 7.26
C LYS A 6 12.88 -23.39 7.44
N ASN A 7 12.46 -22.78 8.55
CA ASN A 7 11.05 -22.55 8.87
C ASN A 7 10.48 -21.76 7.68
N SER A 8 9.74 -22.44 6.82
CA SER A 8 9.11 -21.89 5.63
C SER A 8 8.02 -20.92 6.09
N ARG A 9 8.42 -19.68 6.43
CA ARG A 9 7.48 -18.58 6.64
C ARG A 9 6.75 -18.40 5.32
N MET A 10 5.49 -18.82 5.28
CA MET A 10 4.62 -18.47 4.17
C MET A 10 4.55 -16.94 4.13
N GLY A 11 4.97 -16.33 3.01
CA GLY A 11 5.02 -14.88 2.88
C GLY A 11 3.63 -14.27 2.73
N ILE A 12 3.46 -13.03 3.19
CA ILE A 12 2.19 -12.31 3.19
C ILE A 12 1.54 -12.24 1.79
N MET A 13 2.35 -12.21 0.73
CA MET A 13 1.84 -12.24 -0.65
C MET A 13 1.05 -13.51 -0.95
N ARG A 14 1.56 -14.67 -0.53
CA ARG A 14 0.91 -15.98 -0.72
C ARG A 14 -0.34 -16.08 0.15
N ASP A 15 -0.24 -15.69 1.42
CA ASP A 15 -1.34 -15.77 2.37
C ASP A 15 -2.54 -14.93 1.95
N LEU A 16 -2.30 -13.77 1.33
CA LEU A 16 -3.31 -12.89 0.75
C LEU A 16 -3.78 -13.32 -0.64
N GLY A 17 -3.08 -14.22 -1.32
CA GLY A 17 -3.27 -14.44 -2.76
C GLY A 17 -3.02 -13.17 -3.57
N TYR A 18 -2.09 -12.32 -3.10
CA TYR A 18 -1.80 -11.03 -3.72
C TYR A 18 -1.12 -11.20 -5.06
N ARG A 19 -1.68 -10.57 -6.11
CA ARG A 19 -1.14 -10.58 -7.47
C ARG A 19 -1.19 -9.19 -8.06
N VAL A 20 -0.15 -8.83 -8.80
CA VAL A 20 -0.11 -7.60 -9.59
C VAL A 20 -0.64 -7.92 -10.99
N PRO A 21 -1.84 -7.46 -11.36
CA PRO A 21 -2.37 -7.69 -12.70
C PRO A 21 -1.61 -6.85 -13.73
N SER A 22 -1.48 -7.36 -14.95
CA SER A 22 -0.98 -6.57 -16.06
C SER A 22 -2.04 -5.56 -16.50
N PRO A 23 -1.72 -4.24 -16.55
CA PRO A 23 -2.69 -3.22 -16.92
C PRO A 23 -3.02 -3.29 -18.41
N ASN A 24 -4.30 -3.17 -18.75
CA ASN A 24 -4.75 -2.99 -20.13
C ASN A 24 -4.57 -1.53 -20.60
N THR A 25 -4.81 -1.27 -21.89
CA THR A 25 -4.60 0.05 -22.51
C THR A 25 -5.47 1.15 -21.86
N ALA A 26 -6.73 0.85 -21.54
CA ALA A 26 -7.64 1.79 -20.90
C ALA A 26 -7.17 2.14 -19.47
N GLN A 27 -6.70 1.16 -18.71
CA GLN A 27 -6.15 1.36 -17.37
C GLN A 27 -4.89 2.24 -17.40
N ARG A 28 -4.04 2.08 -18.42
CA ARG A 28 -2.86 2.96 -18.62
C ARG A 28 -3.25 4.41 -18.88
N ALA A 29 -4.35 4.65 -19.58
CA ALA A 29 -4.89 6.01 -19.78
C ALA A 29 -5.38 6.63 -18.46
N VAL A 30 -6.10 5.85 -17.65
CA VAL A 30 -6.52 6.26 -16.30
C VAL A 30 -5.30 6.61 -15.42
N TRP A 31 -4.22 5.87 -15.52
CA TRP A 31 -2.98 6.17 -14.78
C TRP A 31 -2.36 7.52 -15.15
N LYS A 32 -2.36 7.86 -16.44
CA LYS A 32 -1.84 9.17 -16.88
C LYS A 32 -2.68 10.33 -16.31
N VAL A 33 -3.99 10.16 -16.30
CA VAL A 33 -4.91 11.18 -15.75
C VAL A 33 -4.74 11.29 -14.24
N SER A 34 -4.72 10.18 -13.50
CA SER A 34 -4.57 10.19 -12.03
C SER A 34 -3.20 10.67 -11.57
N ALA A 35 -2.16 10.50 -12.38
CA ALA A 35 -0.81 11.02 -12.10
C ALA A 35 -0.67 12.53 -12.37
N SER A 36 -1.59 13.16 -13.11
CA SER A 36 -1.58 14.61 -13.36
C SER A 36 -1.83 15.42 -12.07
N ARG A 37 -1.45 16.70 -12.06
CA ARG A 37 -1.71 17.59 -10.90
C ARG A 37 -3.20 17.70 -10.57
N PRO A 38 -4.11 18.03 -11.52
CA PRO A 38 -5.54 18.10 -11.24
C PRO A 38 -6.13 16.75 -10.90
N GLY A 39 -5.72 15.66 -11.59
CA GLY A 39 -6.18 14.31 -11.33
C GLY A 39 -5.80 13.82 -9.93
N SER A 40 -4.55 14.02 -9.51
CA SER A 40 -4.09 13.63 -8.17
C SER A 40 -4.75 14.44 -7.05
N TRP A 41 -5.05 15.72 -7.27
CA TRP A 41 -5.80 16.55 -6.33
C TRP A 41 -7.25 16.08 -6.18
N LEU A 42 -7.91 15.81 -7.31
CA LEU A 42 -9.28 15.28 -7.32
C LEU A 42 -9.34 13.90 -6.67
N PHE A 43 -8.40 13.02 -6.99
CA PHE A 43 -8.29 11.70 -6.35
C PHE A 43 -8.06 11.81 -4.85
N ALA A 44 -7.14 12.66 -4.40
CA ALA A 44 -6.86 12.85 -2.98
C ALA A 44 -8.09 13.34 -2.20
N ARG A 45 -8.99 14.08 -2.86
CA ARG A 45 -10.20 14.65 -2.24
C ARG A 45 -11.43 13.74 -2.36
N SER A 46 -11.60 13.07 -3.51
CA SER A 46 -12.79 12.24 -3.78
C SER A 46 -12.65 10.78 -3.31
N VAL A 47 -11.46 10.21 -3.37
CA VAL A 47 -11.18 8.84 -2.92
C VAL A 47 -11.60 8.63 -1.46
N HIS A 48 -11.43 9.63 -0.59
CA HIS A 48 -11.84 9.53 0.81
C HIS A 48 -13.37 9.34 0.99
N HIS A 49 -14.18 9.95 0.13
CA HIS A 49 -15.64 9.87 0.23
C HIS A 49 -16.20 8.70 -0.57
N VAL A 50 -15.71 8.50 -1.79
CA VAL A 50 -16.18 7.43 -2.69
C VAL A 50 -15.70 6.05 -2.18
N ASP A 51 -14.46 5.93 -1.74
CA ASP A 51 -13.94 4.67 -1.18
C ASP A 51 -14.60 4.34 0.16
N LYS A 52 -14.95 5.33 0.97
CA LYS A 52 -15.67 5.08 2.23
C LYS A 52 -17.07 4.48 1.96
N ALA A 53 -17.77 4.98 0.96
CA ALA A 53 -19.07 4.45 0.56
C ALA A 53 -18.94 3.07 -0.12
N LEU A 54 -17.96 2.89 -1.02
CA LEU A 54 -17.70 1.62 -1.70
C LEU A 54 -17.18 0.55 -0.74
N LEU A 55 -16.27 0.89 0.17
CA LEU A 55 -15.78 -0.02 1.20
C LEU A 55 -16.89 -0.44 2.16
N ALA A 56 -17.79 0.48 2.54
CA ALA A 56 -18.95 0.16 3.36
C ALA A 56 -19.93 -0.75 2.62
N ALA A 57 -20.28 -0.42 1.36
CA ALA A 57 -21.22 -1.19 0.54
C ALA A 57 -20.66 -2.55 0.11
N SER A 58 -19.35 -2.67 -0.09
CA SER A 58 -18.67 -3.90 -0.53
C SER A 58 -18.06 -4.72 0.61
N HIS A 59 -18.31 -4.35 1.86
CA HIS A 59 -17.66 -4.95 3.05
C HIS A 59 -16.12 -4.98 2.94
N GLY A 60 -15.52 -3.90 2.43
CA GLY A 60 -14.08 -3.78 2.29
C GLY A 60 -13.45 -4.42 1.04
N ARG A 61 -14.28 -4.91 0.11
CA ARG A 61 -13.81 -5.72 -1.05
C ARG A 61 -13.39 -4.92 -2.26
N VAL A 62 -13.97 -3.74 -2.47
CA VAL A 62 -13.80 -2.95 -3.69
C VAL A 62 -13.41 -1.53 -3.36
N THR A 63 -12.34 -1.04 -4.01
CA THR A 63 -11.98 0.38 -4.02
C THR A 63 -12.20 0.93 -5.43
N SER A 64 -12.55 2.20 -5.52
CA SER A 64 -12.70 2.89 -6.80
C SER A 64 -11.40 2.86 -7.63
N ALA A 65 -10.26 3.01 -6.97
CA ALA A 65 -8.95 2.94 -7.61
C ALA A 65 -8.62 1.53 -8.13
N GLY A 66 -8.94 0.48 -7.38
CA GLY A 66 -8.75 -0.91 -7.80
C GLY A 66 -9.62 -1.27 -9.00
N LEU A 67 -10.89 -0.83 -9.00
CA LEU A 67 -11.83 -1.13 -10.08
C LEU A 67 -11.50 -0.39 -11.37
N LEU A 68 -11.23 0.92 -11.29
CA LEU A 68 -11.04 1.79 -12.46
C LEU A 68 -9.62 1.70 -13.04
N ALA A 69 -8.61 1.58 -12.20
CA ALA A 69 -7.21 1.60 -12.62
C ALA A 69 -6.58 0.22 -12.79
N GLY A 70 -7.24 -0.86 -12.40
CA GLY A 70 -6.65 -2.21 -12.39
C GLY A 70 -5.43 -2.32 -11.48
N ILE A 71 -5.30 -1.41 -10.51
CA ILE A 71 -4.18 -1.37 -9.56
C ILE A 71 -4.51 -2.33 -8.40
N PRO A 72 -3.56 -3.15 -7.95
CA PRO A 72 -3.78 -4.09 -6.87
C PRO A 72 -3.80 -3.36 -5.51
N VAL A 73 -4.92 -2.72 -5.21
CA VAL A 73 -5.12 -2.00 -3.94
C VAL A 73 -5.44 -3.01 -2.85
N LEU A 74 -4.72 -2.89 -1.75
CA LEU A 74 -5.01 -3.58 -0.49
C LEU A 74 -5.51 -2.56 0.55
N THR A 75 -6.17 -3.06 1.57
CA THR A 75 -6.64 -2.24 2.69
C THR A 75 -5.82 -2.59 3.93
N ILE A 76 -5.30 -1.58 4.62
CA ILE A 76 -4.56 -1.77 5.87
C ILE A 76 -5.34 -1.14 7.01
N THR A 77 -5.57 -1.94 8.06
CA THR A 77 -6.14 -1.46 9.32
C THR A 77 -5.04 -1.45 10.38
N THR A 78 -4.81 -0.28 10.96
CA THR A 78 -3.80 -0.01 11.99
C THR A 78 -4.44 0.55 13.25
N THR A 79 -3.76 0.47 14.39
CA THR A 79 -4.13 1.14 15.63
C THR A 79 -3.74 2.60 15.55
N GLY A 80 -4.68 3.53 15.71
CA GLY A 80 -4.39 4.96 15.66
C GLY A 80 -3.49 5.41 16.81
N ALA A 81 -2.30 5.93 16.51
CA ALA A 81 -1.28 6.30 17.50
C ALA A 81 -1.75 7.32 18.56
N ARG A 82 -2.76 8.10 18.27
CA ARG A 82 -3.30 9.12 19.19
C ARG A 82 -4.61 8.71 19.86
N THR A 83 -5.37 7.82 19.23
CA THR A 83 -6.76 7.56 19.63
C THR A 83 -7.01 6.11 20.01
N ASN A 84 -6.03 5.23 19.82
CA ASN A 84 -6.14 3.77 19.92
C ASN A 84 -7.30 3.15 19.11
N ALA A 85 -8.00 3.96 18.32
CA ALA A 85 -9.09 3.48 17.47
C ALA A 85 -8.54 2.87 16.17
N PRO A 86 -9.20 1.86 15.60
CA PRO A 86 -8.81 1.29 14.32
C PRO A 86 -8.90 2.34 13.20
N ARG A 87 -7.87 2.37 12.35
CA ARG A 87 -7.75 3.27 11.20
C ARG A 87 -7.47 2.45 9.96
N THR A 88 -8.41 2.50 9.04
CA THR A 88 -8.36 1.74 7.80
C THR A 88 -8.07 2.66 6.63
N VAL A 89 -7.13 2.26 5.75
CA VAL A 89 -6.75 3.02 4.57
C VAL A 89 -6.45 2.09 3.39
N PRO A 90 -6.94 2.41 2.18
CA PRO A 90 -6.56 1.71 0.96
C PRO A 90 -5.17 2.18 0.49
N LEU A 91 -4.31 1.23 0.12
CA LEU A 91 -2.94 1.48 -0.33
C LEU A 91 -2.58 0.54 -1.48
N LEU A 92 -1.69 1.00 -2.35
CA LEU A 92 -1.06 0.14 -3.34
C LEU A 92 0.04 -0.69 -2.66
N GLY A 93 -0.07 -2.00 -2.73
CA GLY A 93 0.97 -2.92 -2.31
C GLY A 93 2.05 -3.05 -3.39
N VAL A 94 3.30 -3.03 -3.00
CA VAL A 94 4.44 -3.26 -3.87
C VAL A 94 5.10 -4.58 -3.45
N PRO A 95 5.16 -5.60 -4.33
CA PRO A 95 5.86 -6.84 -4.01
C PRO A 95 7.32 -6.59 -3.65
N TYR A 96 7.77 -7.24 -2.57
CA TYR A 96 9.15 -7.21 -2.14
C TYR A 96 9.54 -8.58 -1.56
N GLY A 97 10.12 -9.45 -2.39
CA GLY A 97 10.28 -10.86 -2.06
C GLY A 97 8.93 -11.52 -1.78
N ASP A 98 8.80 -12.17 -0.64
CA ASP A 98 7.54 -12.75 -0.14
C ASP A 98 6.69 -11.74 0.65
N ASP A 99 7.21 -10.53 0.86
CA ASP A 99 6.60 -9.45 1.61
C ASP A 99 5.90 -8.42 0.70
N ILE A 100 5.18 -7.48 1.32
CA ILE A 100 4.55 -6.37 0.62
C ILE A 100 5.08 -5.06 1.20
N ALA A 101 5.63 -4.19 0.35
CA ALA A 101 5.98 -2.83 0.74
C ALA A 101 4.84 -1.85 0.43
N ILE A 102 4.71 -0.83 1.27
CA ILE A 102 3.79 0.30 1.10
C ILE A 102 4.56 1.62 1.14
N ILE A 103 4.25 2.53 0.20
CA ILE A 103 5.01 3.76 -0.02
C ILE A 103 4.18 4.99 0.32
N GLY A 104 4.67 5.82 1.22
CA GLY A 104 4.01 7.01 1.75
C GLY A 104 4.10 8.24 0.85
N THR A 105 3.67 8.15 -0.40
CA THR A 105 3.69 9.29 -1.33
C THR A 105 2.57 10.29 -1.11
N ARG A 106 1.44 9.87 -0.51
CA ARG A 106 0.26 10.73 -0.31
C ARG A 106 -0.16 11.50 -1.57
N PHE A 107 -0.13 10.84 -2.74
CA PHE A 107 -0.44 11.45 -4.05
C PHE A 107 0.45 12.66 -4.40
N GLY A 108 1.65 12.75 -3.86
CA GLY A 108 2.56 13.88 -4.04
C GLY A 108 2.23 15.10 -3.18
N GLN A 109 1.36 14.97 -2.17
CA GLN A 109 1.03 16.04 -1.24
C GLN A 109 2.07 16.16 -0.10
N PRO A 110 2.17 17.33 0.55
CA PRO A 110 3.03 17.54 1.70
C PRO A 110 2.55 16.69 2.91
N GLY A 111 3.48 16.45 3.83
CA GLY A 111 3.23 15.69 5.06
C GLY A 111 3.31 14.17 4.87
N THR A 112 3.69 13.50 5.94
CA THR A 112 3.76 12.03 6.01
C THR A 112 2.36 11.47 6.29
N PRO A 113 1.95 10.36 5.64
CA PRO A 113 0.65 9.74 5.89
C PRO A 113 0.50 9.30 7.34
N GLY A 114 -0.73 9.39 7.88
CA GLY A 114 -1.04 9.03 9.27
C GLY A 114 -0.76 7.56 9.60
N TRP A 115 -1.00 6.65 8.64
CA TRP A 115 -0.73 5.22 8.83
C TRP A 115 0.75 4.91 9.14
N TYR A 116 1.69 5.72 8.66
CA TYR A 116 3.09 5.56 9.00
C TYR A 116 3.35 5.78 10.50
N TYR A 117 2.77 6.82 11.07
CA TYR A 117 2.90 7.08 12.51
C TYR A 117 2.20 6.01 13.35
N ASN A 118 1.07 5.49 12.87
CA ASN A 118 0.37 4.39 13.50
C ASN A 118 1.26 3.14 13.57
N LEU A 119 1.84 2.73 12.43
CA LEU A 119 2.72 1.56 12.35
C LEU A 119 4.06 1.74 13.07
N ARG A 120 4.51 2.99 13.25
CA ARG A 120 5.67 3.29 14.10
C ARG A 120 5.37 3.13 15.57
N ALA A 121 4.15 3.45 16.00
CA ALA A 121 3.70 3.31 17.38
C ALA A 121 3.30 1.85 17.72
N ASP A 122 2.61 1.19 16.82
CA ASP A 122 2.24 -0.22 16.91
C ASP A 122 2.45 -0.87 15.54
N PRO A 123 3.45 -1.75 15.39
CA PRO A 123 3.77 -2.37 14.10
C PRO A 123 2.76 -3.40 13.63
N ARG A 124 1.77 -3.75 14.45
CA ARG A 124 0.73 -4.72 14.11
C ARG A 124 -0.30 -4.09 13.18
N ALA A 125 -0.70 -4.84 12.16
CA ALA A 125 -1.71 -4.43 11.21
C ALA A 125 -2.57 -5.62 10.78
N GLN A 126 -3.77 -5.31 10.28
CA GLN A 126 -4.53 -6.24 9.46
C GLN A 126 -4.43 -5.78 8.02
N VAL A 127 -4.09 -6.69 7.12
CA VAL A 127 -4.01 -6.44 5.68
C VAL A 127 -5.07 -7.26 4.99
N THR A 128 -5.91 -6.57 4.23
CA THR A 128 -6.99 -7.20 3.46
C THR A 128 -6.75 -7.00 1.97
N TYR A 129 -6.80 -8.07 1.22
CA TYR A 129 -6.81 -8.04 -0.24
C TYR A 129 -7.96 -8.89 -0.74
N ARG A 130 -8.88 -8.29 -1.50
CA ARG A 130 -10.13 -8.92 -1.91
C ARG A 130 -10.91 -9.45 -0.69
N ASN A 131 -11.03 -10.78 -0.56
CA ASN A 131 -11.79 -11.43 0.50
C ASN A 131 -10.89 -12.05 1.60
N THR A 132 -9.58 -11.87 1.50
CA THR A 132 -8.62 -12.46 2.42
C THR A 132 -8.03 -11.40 3.33
N THR A 133 -8.06 -11.64 4.64
CA THR A 133 -7.42 -10.77 5.65
C THR A 133 -6.38 -11.57 6.40
N VAL A 134 -5.18 -11.00 6.56
CA VAL A 134 -4.09 -11.58 7.34
C VAL A 134 -3.58 -10.60 8.39
N ARG A 135 -3.04 -11.11 9.48
CA ARG A 135 -2.29 -10.32 10.45
C ARG A 135 -0.88 -10.10 9.93
N ALA A 136 -0.42 -8.87 10.00
CA ALA A 136 0.90 -8.46 9.54
C ALA A 136 1.66 -7.71 10.61
N ALA A 137 2.98 -7.83 10.55
CA ALA A 137 3.93 -6.99 11.25
C ALA A 137 4.62 -6.04 10.26
N ALA A 138 4.75 -4.78 10.62
CA ALA A 138 5.35 -3.75 9.79
C ALA A 138 6.71 -3.33 10.32
N ARG A 139 7.66 -3.10 9.42
CA ARG A 139 8.95 -2.45 9.73
C ARG A 139 9.26 -1.36 8.69
N GLU A 140 10.05 -0.39 9.04
CA GLU A 140 10.54 0.59 8.08
C GLU A 140 11.59 -0.07 7.15
N ALA A 141 11.53 0.24 5.87
CA ALA A 141 12.50 -0.25 4.89
C ALA A 141 13.89 0.35 5.12
N GLY A 142 14.91 -0.51 5.13
CA GLY A 142 16.31 -0.10 5.17
C GLY A 142 16.72 0.69 3.92
N ASP A 143 17.84 1.40 3.99
CA ASP A 143 18.27 2.26 2.89
C ASP A 143 18.63 1.44 1.62
N GLU A 144 19.14 0.23 1.77
CA GLU A 144 19.44 -0.67 0.64
C GLU A 144 18.19 -1.28 -0.01
N GLU A 145 17.12 -1.47 0.77
CA GLU A 145 15.85 -2.01 0.27
C GLU A 145 15.06 -0.99 -0.56
N ARG A 146 15.20 0.28 -0.22
CA ARG A 146 14.43 1.39 -0.83
C ARG A 146 14.56 1.45 -2.34
N PRO A 147 15.77 1.38 -2.96
CA PRO A 147 15.91 1.39 -4.42
C PRO A 147 15.20 0.21 -5.09
N VAL A 148 15.28 -0.98 -4.50
CA VAL A 148 14.64 -2.19 -5.01
C VAL A 148 13.11 -2.05 -4.98
N ILE A 149 12.57 -1.65 -3.83
CA ILE A 149 11.12 -1.41 -3.66
C ILE A 149 10.64 -0.31 -4.62
N TRP A 150 11.43 0.74 -4.79
CA TRP A 150 11.07 1.85 -5.69
C TRP A 150 11.08 1.43 -7.16
N ALA A 151 12.04 0.60 -7.57
CA ALA A 151 12.07 0.03 -8.91
C ALA A 151 10.81 -0.81 -9.19
N ALA A 152 10.44 -1.70 -8.26
CA ALA A 152 9.22 -2.50 -8.36
C ALA A 152 7.95 -1.61 -8.39
N ALA A 153 7.89 -0.58 -7.58
CA ALA A 153 6.75 0.35 -7.54
C ALA A 153 6.50 1.04 -8.90
N ARG A 154 7.57 1.45 -9.58
CA ARG A 154 7.49 2.10 -10.90
C ARG A 154 6.93 1.19 -11.98
N THR A 155 7.21 -0.10 -11.93
CA THR A 155 6.65 -1.06 -12.89
C THR A 155 5.15 -1.26 -12.71
N ILE A 156 4.67 -1.14 -11.45
CA ILE A 156 3.25 -1.33 -11.12
C ILE A 156 2.44 -0.07 -11.41
N TYR A 157 2.98 1.10 -11.12
CA TYR A 157 2.28 2.36 -11.30
C TYR A 157 3.25 3.52 -11.56
N ALA A 158 3.28 3.98 -12.81
CA ALA A 158 4.17 5.08 -13.24
C ALA A 158 3.91 6.41 -12.49
N GLY A 159 2.75 6.58 -11.86
CA GLY A 159 2.41 7.76 -11.06
C GLY A 159 3.31 8.00 -9.85
N TYR A 160 4.01 6.96 -9.36
CA TYR A 160 4.97 7.12 -8.27
C TYR A 160 6.09 8.12 -8.58
N GLU A 161 6.58 8.14 -9.82
CA GLU A 161 7.58 9.12 -10.28
C GLU A 161 7.04 10.55 -10.22
N ALA A 162 5.80 10.75 -10.70
CA ALA A 162 5.16 12.07 -10.65
C ALA A 162 4.94 12.54 -9.21
N TYR A 163 4.60 11.63 -8.31
CA TYR A 163 4.43 11.94 -6.89
C TYR A 163 5.76 12.26 -6.21
N ALA A 164 6.81 11.49 -6.50
CA ALA A 164 8.14 11.72 -5.95
C ALA A 164 8.69 13.10 -6.30
N ARG A 165 8.54 13.51 -7.57
CA ARG A 165 8.97 14.86 -8.03
C ARG A 165 8.25 16.03 -7.34
N ARG A 166 7.05 15.79 -6.80
CA ARG A 166 6.26 16.83 -6.10
C ARG A 166 6.58 16.90 -4.60
N ILE A 167 7.18 15.85 -4.06
CA ILE A 167 7.48 15.78 -2.63
C ILE A 167 8.83 16.43 -2.39
N THR A 168 8.79 17.65 -1.86
CA THR A 168 9.96 18.41 -1.44
C THR A 168 9.98 18.52 0.09
N GLY A 169 11.16 18.61 0.69
CA GLY A 169 11.34 18.87 2.11
C GLY A 169 11.03 17.70 3.06
N ARG A 170 10.74 16.48 2.54
CA ARG A 170 10.58 15.29 3.37
C ARG A 170 11.08 14.01 2.72
N LYS A 171 11.50 13.06 3.54
CA LYS A 171 11.80 11.68 3.08
C LYS A 171 10.48 10.94 2.83
N ILE A 172 10.34 10.29 1.67
CA ILE A 172 9.22 9.39 1.40
C ILE A 172 9.41 8.15 2.28
N ARG A 173 8.43 7.85 3.12
CA ARG A 173 8.49 6.71 4.04
C ARG A 173 8.01 5.44 3.34
N ILE A 174 8.68 4.34 3.62
CA ILE A 174 8.36 3.01 3.08
C ILE A 174 8.31 2.05 4.26
N MET A 175 7.22 1.29 4.37
CA MET A 175 7.10 0.20 5.34
C MET A 175 7.01 -1.12 4.59
N VAL A 176 7.64 -2.15 5.14
CA VAL A 176 7.56 -3.55 4.67
C VAL A 176 6.65 -4.30 5.63
N LEU A 177 5.71 -5.03 5.08
CA LEU A 177 4.70 -5.83 5.79
C LEU A 177 5.01 -7.31 5.57
N SER A 178 5.24 -8.02 6.64
CA SER A 178 5.42 -9.48 6.65
C SER A 178 4.25 -10.13 7.39
N THR A 179 3.96 -11.41 7.16
CA THR A 179 3.00 -12.15 7.98
C THR A 179 3.44 -12.10 9.44
N ALA A 180 2.54 -11.72 10.34
CA ALA A 180 2.83 -11.77 11.77
C ALA A 180 2.97 -13.23 12.21
N ALA A 181 3.97 -13.51 13.04
CA ALA A 181 4.02 -14.79 13.77
C ALA A 181 2.86 -14.82 14.78
N ASP A 182 2.25 -16.00 14.93
CA ASP A 182 1.25 -16.26 15.98
C ASP A 182 1.85 -16.19 17.36
#